data_9e956b965fba6f54af5a03e372253e5c
#
_entry.id   9e956b965fba6f54af5a03e372253e5c
#
_cell.length_a   1.000
_cell.length_b   1.000
_cell.length_c   1.000
_cell.angle_alpha   90.00
_cell.angle_beta   90.00
_cell.angle_gamma   90.00
#
_symmetry.space_group_name_H-M   'P 1'
#
loop_
_entity.id
_entity.type
_entity.pdbx_description
1 polymer ?
#
loop_
_entity_poly.entity_id
_entity_poly.type
_entity_poly.pdbx_seq_one_letter_code
_entity_poly.pdbx_strand_id
1 'polypeptide(L)'
;MKQKQTLFNYLYNNLHDLIVSGRLPYGSKLPSISELCEFYNIGIRTVKDVLHVLKEEGYISTHERKATTVVYNIHSKFKEDGLEYVLEHRQEIIDVYKTIGLIMPVIFSFAAQIWDEEDLQLCSQRLKESEDKSAEERERICTRIFFELLDKSHNLLLRDIFSSLEIYARPVFFVNYEKYINYFNLEYTFKSITWVTSSLLTRDKSEIEYRFGLMYDTVINVIEKTLTDLALKYPEIKEMTPNYTWSAELGRDHCYTQIARDLINKISLGIYPVGSFLPPEAKLAKMYKVSVSTIRKSLHMLNELGFGETMNVKGTRVVIQDEQTAIKCMQNKQYRQDTLLYLNGVQAMVILIKKAATLAFPNITQEKIKNLQGEIEDSKNLMLECLLNCIVDNLPLLPFKTIIQETNKIIYWGYYFAFYPSEKQSINICLLYTSDADDDLT
;
A
#
# COMPACT_ATOMS: atom_id res chain seq x y z
N MET A 1 -10.31 -17.53 8.85
CA MET A 1 -10.31 -16.37 9.78
C MET A 1 -8.93 -15.73 9.68
N LYS A 2 -8.76 -14.63 8.93
CA LYS A 2 -7.48 -13.88 8.91
C LYS A 2 -7.21 -13.39 10.35
N GLN A 3 -6.02 -13.67 10.85
CA GLN A 3 -5.55 -13.22 12.17
C GLN A 3 -5.58 -11.69 12.18
N LYS A 4 -6.26 -11.13 13.17
CA LYS A 4 -6.37 -9.67 13.35
C LYS A 4 -4.98 -9.11 13.59
N GLN A 5 -4.46 -8.33 12.66
CA GLN A 5 -3.20 -7.63 12.86
C GLN A 5 -3.40 -6.56 13.94
N THR A 6 -2.75 -6.73 15.08
CA THR A 6 -2.79 -5.75 16.17
C THR A 6 -1.83 -4.60 15.86
N LEU A 7 -2.01 -3.43 16.50
CA LEU A 7 -1.03 -2.32 16.38
C LEU A 7 0.38 -2.75 16.80
N PHE A 8 0.48 -3.68 17.73
CA PHE A 8 1.74 -4.31 18.11
C PHE A 8 2.35 -5.07 16.92
N ASN A 9 1.60 -6.00 16.31
CA ASN A 9 2.08 -6.78 15.18
C ASN A 9 2.43 -5.90 13.98
N TYR A 10 1.66 -4.86 13.75
CA TYR A 10 1.93 -3.90 12.69
C TYR A 10 3.28 -3.20 12.88
N LEU A 11 3.51 -2.58 14.05
CA LEU A 11 4.77 -1.90 14.34
C LEU A 11 5.94 -2.90 14.38
N TYR A 12 5.72 -4.06 14.99
CA TYR A 12 6.74 -5.11 15.07
C TYR A 12 7.17 -5.56 13.67
N ASN A 13 6.22 -5.96 12.82
CA ASN A 13 6.52 -6.43 11.47
C ASN A 13 7.22 -5.33 10.65
N ASN A 14 6.75 -4.09 10.74
CA ASN A 14 7.34 -2.97 10.00
C ASN A 14 8.80 -2.72 10.42
N LEU A 15 9.09 -2.64 11.72
CA LEU A 15 10.47 -2.46 12.21
C LEU A 15 11.33 -3.70 11.93
N HIS A 16 10.80 -4.88 12.16
CA HIS A 16 11.48 -6.15 11.84
C HIS A 16 11.87 -6.20 10.36
N ASP A 17 10.92 -5.93 9.46
CA ASP A 17 11.15 -5.97 8.03
C ASP A 17 12.15 -4.90 7.57
N LEU A 18 12.11 -3.70 8.15
CA LEU A 18 13.11 -2.66 7.89
C LEU A 18 14.53 -3.08 8.34
N ILE A 19 14.65 -3.83 9.43
CA ILE A 19 15.92 -4.33 9.94
C ILE A 19 16.40 -5.52 9.10
N VAL A 20 15.54 -6.50 8.89
CA VAL A 20 15.88 -7.73 8.16
C VAL A 20 16.15 -7.44 6.68
N SER A 21 15.46 -6.48 6.08
CA SER A 21 15.75 -6.01 4.72
C SER A 21 17.00 -5.12 4.61
N GLY A 22 17.65 -4.77 5.73
CA GLY A 22 18.83 -3.89 5.76
C GLY A 22 18.54 -2.42 5.48
N ARG A 23 17.26 -2.00 5.45
CA ARG A 23 16.85 -0.58 5.36
C ARG A 23 17.22 0.19 6.62
N LEU A 24 17.13 -0.48 7.77
CA LEU A 24 17.78 -0.07 9.01
C LEU A 24 19.03 -0.96 9.18
N PRO A 25 20.16 -0.58 8.61
CA PRO A 25 21.36 -1.41 8.60
C PRO A 25 21.97 -1.55 9.99
N TYR A 26 22.84 -2.54 10.15
CA TYR A 26 23.65 -2.71 11.36
C TYR A 26 24.32 -1.39 11.79
N GLY A 27 24.21 -1.04 13.06
CA GLY A 27 24.74 0.19 13.63
C GLY A 27 23.87 1.44 13.44
N SER A 28 22.80 1.38 12.63
CA SER A 28 21.88 2.50 12.50
C SER A 28 21.07 2.74 13.77
N LYS A 29 20.65 4.00 13.97
CA LYS A 29 19.81 4.39 15.10
C LYS A 29 18.33 4.31 14.69
N LEU A 30 17.51 3.73 15.57
CA LEU A 30 16.07 3.82 15.42
C LEU A 30 15.57 5.23 15.80
N PRO A 31 14.44 5.68 15.24
CA PRO A 31 13.74 6.85 15.74
C PRO A 31 13.46 6.72 17.25
N SER A 32 13.35 7.84 17.93
CA SER A 32 12.97 7.88 19.34
C SER A 32 11.58 7.31 19.57
N ILE A 33 11.29 6.89 20.79
CA ILE A 33 9.94 6.39 21.14
C ILE A 33 8.86 7.42 20.81
N SER A 34 9.12 8.70 21.02
CA SER A 34 8.18 9.78 20.70
C SER A 34 7.94 9.90 19.19
N GLU A 35 8.99 9.86 18.37
CA GLU A 35 8.90 9.88 16.91
C GLU A 35 8.17 8.63 16.39
N LEU A 36 8.44 7.45 16.96
CA LEU A 36 7.70 6.22 16.60
C LEU A 36 6.22 6.33 16.97
N CYS A 37 5.90 6.87 18.16
CA CYS A 37 4.50 7.11 18.55
C CYS A 37 3.78 8.05 17.60
N GLU A 38 4.43 9.13 17.19
CA GLU A 38 3.87 10.14 16.29
C GLU A 38 3.73 9.59 14.87
N PHE A 39 4.77 8.99 14.34
CA PHE A 39 4.80 8.47 12.96
C PHE A 39 3.79 7.33 12.76
N TYR A 40 3.74 6.38 13.70
CA TYR A 40 2.84 5.24 13.61
C TYR A 40 1.47 5.48 14.26
N ASN A 41 1.26 6.62 14.94
CA ASN A 41 0.08 6.94 15.74
C ASN A 41 -0.26 5.84 16.76
N ILE A 42 0.73 5.37 17.50
CA ILE A 42 0.66 4.24 18.44
C ILE A 42 1.02 4.74 19.85
N GLY A 43 0.37 4.16 20.85
CA GLY A 43 0.66 4.51 22.26
C GLY A 43 2.07 4.08 22.71
N ILE A 44 2.69 4.88 23.60
CA ILE A 44 4.05 4.65 24.14
C ILE A 44 4.24 3.23 24.68
N ARG A 45 3.23 2.65 25.31
CA ARG A 45 3.29 1.29 25.87
C ARG A 45 3.52 0.27 24.74
N THR A 46 2.72 0.33 23.67
CA THR A 46 2.85 -0.60 22.55
C THR A 46 4.22 -0.46 21.86
N VAL A 47 4.72 0.78 21.70
CA VAL A 47 6.07 1.01 21.14
C VAL A 47 7.13 0.37 22.02
N LYS A 48 7.06 0.56 23.34
CA LYS A 48 8.00 -0.06 24.29
C LYS A 48 7.94 -1.58 24.26
N ASP A 49 6.73 -2.15 24.20
CA ASP A 49 6.54 -3.60 24.14
C ASP A 49 7.14 -4.19 22.84
N VAL A 50 6.97 -3.52 21.70
CA VAL A 50 7.60 -3.92 20.42
C VAL A 50 9.12 -3.83 20.47
N LEU A 51 9.67 -2.71 20.97
CA LEU A 51 11.12 -2.55 21.09
C LEU A 51 11.73 -3.58 22.06
N HIS A 52 10.98 -3.96 23.10
CA HIS A 52 11.40 -5.02 24.01
C HIS A 52 11.52 -6.37 23.30
N VAL A 53 10.50 -6.77 22.53
CA VAL A 53 10.53 -8.03 21.77
C VAL A 53 11.65 -8.04 20.74
N LEU A 54 11.80 -6.96 19.93
CA LEU A 54 12.90 -6.85 18.97
C LEU A 54 14.29 -6.93 19.62
N LYS A 55 14.42 -6.42 20.87
CA LYS A 55 15.67 -6.55 21.64
C LYS A 55 15.90 -7.99 22.10
N GLU A 56 14.88 -8.67 22.63
CA GLU A 56 14.97 -10.06 23.10
C GLU A 56 15.31 -11.01 21.94
N GLU A 57 14.80 -10.72 20.75
CA GLU A 57 15.09 -11.48 19.53
C GLU A 57 16.45 -11.11 18.89
N GLY A 58 17.17 -10.12 19.47
CA GLY A 58 18.51 -9.75 19.04
C GLY A 58 18.59 -8.86 17.79
N TYR A 59 17.49 -8.22 17.40
CA TYR A 59 17.48 -7.28 16.27
C TYR A 59 18.03 -5.91 16.64
N ILE A 60 17.80 -5.45 17.87
CA ILE A 60 18.20 -4.12 18.35
C ILE A 60 18.89 -4.19 19.73
N SER A 61 19.67 -3.17 20.04
CA SER A 61 20.23 -2.95 21.37
C SER A 61 19.77 -1.61 21.93
N THR A 62 19.29 -1.66 23.18
CA THR A 62 18.84 -0.47 23.92
C THR A 62 19.75 -0.26 25.12
N HIS A 63 20.30 0.93 25.26
CA HIS A 63 21.06 1.34 26.44
C HIS A 63 20.43 2.56 27.09
N GLU A 64 20.52 2.64 28.41
CA GLU A 64 19.98 3.76 29.15
C GLU A 64 20.61 5.08 28.67
N ARG A 65 19.75 6.07 28.35
CA ARG A 65 20.14 7.41 27.81
C ARG A 65 20.87 7.41 26.45
N LYS A 66 20.84 6.30 25.71
CA LYS A 66 21.37 6.23 24.35
C LYS A 66 20.27 5.88 23.36
N ALA A 67 20.45 6.27 22.11
CA ALA A 67 19.56 5.88 21.05
C ALA A 67 19.56 4.35 20.88
N THR A 68 18.40 3.77 20.64
CA THR A 68 18.27 2.35 20.26
C THR A 68 18.99 2.13 18.93
N THR A 69 19.84 1.11 18.84
CA THR A 69 20.63 0.80 17.65
C THR A 69 20.33 -0.58 17.12
N VAL A 70 20.36 -0.75 15.80
CA VAL A 70 20.26 -2.05 15.14
C VAL A 70 21.54 -2.84 15.37
N VAL A 71 21.41 -4.04 15.90
CA VAL A 71 22.54 -4.98 16.12
C VAL A 71 22.41 -6.24 15.26
N TYR A 72 21.32 -6.38 14.54
CA TYR A 72 21.12 -7.45 13.59
C TYR A 72 22.04 -7.25 12.38
N ASN A 73 22.98 -8.17 12.19
CA ASN A 73 23.90 -8.14 11.07
C ASN A 73 23.43 -9.13 10.00
N ILE A 74 22.72 -8.63 9.03
CA ILE A 74 22.21 -9.40 7.90
C ILE A 74 23.33 -10.12 7.14
N HIS A 75 24.49 -9.49 6.96
CA HIS A 75 25.63 -10.08 6.25
C HIS A 75 26.23 -11.31 6.93
N SER A 76 26.10 -11.44 8.25
CA SER A 76 26.60 -12.62 8.98
C SER A 76 25.65 -13.80 8.90
N LYS A 77 24.33 -13.54 8.86
CA LYS A 77 23.29 -14.61 8.80
C LYS A 77 23.03 -15.09 7.37
N PHE A 78 23.00 -14.19 6.39
CA PHE A 78 22.73 -14.57 4.98
C PHE A 78 23.91 -15.24 4.27
N LYS A 79 25.09 -15.34 4.86
CA LYS A 79 26.18 -16.11 4.27
C LYS A 79 25.91 -17.63 4.25
N GLU A 80 25.11 -18.14 5.18
CA GLU A 80 24.80 -19.58 5.29
C GLU A 80 23.33 -19.89 4.92
N ASP A 81 22.33 -19.08 5.33
CA ASP A 81 20.91 -19.38 5.17
C ASP A 81 20.20 -18.57 4.07
N GLY A 82 20.83 -17.55 3.53
CA GLY A 82 20.17 -16.61 2.61
C GLY A 82 19.86 -17.20 1.24
N LEU A 83 20.66 -18.15 0.77
CA LEU A 83 20.42 -18.82 -0.50
C LEU A 83 19.16 -19.69 -0.42
N GLU A 84 18.99 -20.45 0.68
CA GLU A 84 17.81 -21.26 0.93
C GLU A 84 16.55 -20.41 0.93
N TYR A 85 16.53 -19.33 1.73
CA TYR A 85 15.42 -18.39 1.77
C TYR A 85 15.05 -17.82 0.39
N VAL A 86 16.03 -17.38 -0.40
CA VAL A 86 15.79 -16.81 -1.74
C VAL A 86 15.24 -17.84 -2.71
N LEU A 87 15.70 -19.08 -2.64
CA LEU A 87 15.19 -20.15 -3.50
C LEU A 87 13.82 -20.65 -3.07
N GLU A 88 13.56 -20.74 -1.77
CA GLU A 88 12.22 -21.03 -1.24
C GLU A 88 11.19 -20.00 -1.67
N HIS A 89 11.55 -18.70 -1.72
CA HIS A 89 10.66 -17.59 -2.08
C HIS A 89 10.85 -17.10 -3.52
N ARG A 90 11.44 -17.91 -4.39
CA ARG A 90 11.83 -17.54 -5.75
C ARG A 90 10.68 -16.91 -6.55
N GLN A 91 9.54 -17.59 -6.64
CA GLN A 91 8.39 -17.09 -7.41
C GLN A 91 7.82 -15.80 -6.82
N GLU A 92 7.74 -15.71 -5.50
CA GLU A 92 7.29 -14.51 -4.81
C GLU A 92 8.19 -13.30 -5.13
N ILE A 93 9.50 -13.48 -5.09
CA ILE A 93 10.48 -12.45 -5.45
C ILE A 93 10.31 -12.02 -6.90
N ILE A 94 10.17 -12.97 -7.84
CA ILE A 94 9.94 -12.69 -9.26
C ILE A 94 8.64 -11.90 -9.46
N ASP A 95 7.55 -12.31 -8.82
CA ASP A 95 6.25 -11.64 -8.91
C ASP A 95 6.31 -10.22 -8.34
N VAL A 96 7.08 -10.00 -7.27
CA VAL A 96 7.33 -8.67 -6.70
C VAL A 96 8.08 -7.79 -7.70
N TYR A 97 9.17 -8.27 -8.31
CA TYR A 97 9.91 -7.50 -9.31
C TYR A 97 9.05 -7.19 -10.55
N LYS A 98 8.25 -8.14 -11.03
CA LYS A 98 7.28 -7.90 -12.11
C LYS A 98 6.26 -6.83 -11.73
N THR A 99 5.78 -6.86 -10.49
CA THR A 99 4.85 -5.85 -9.98
C THR A 99 5.53 -4.48 -9.92
N ILE A 100 6.75 -4.38 -9.39
CA ILE A 100 7.54 -3.14 -9.38
C ILE A 100 7.69 -2.58 -10.80
N GLY A 101 8.09 -3.41 -11.78
CA GLY A 101 8.26 -3.01 -13.17
C GLY A 101 6.98 -2.49 -13.84
N LEU A 102 5.82 -3.01 -13.44
CA LEU A 102 4.53 -2.56 -13.96
C LEU A 102 4.06 -1.24 -13.36
N ILE A 103 4.22 -1.05 -12.04
CA ILE A 103 3.57 0.06 -11.34
C ILE A 103 4.50 1.25 -11.10
N MET A 104 5.80 1.03 -10.87
CA MET A 104 6.71 2.14 -10.53
C MET A 104 6.91 3.14 -11.65
N PRO A 105 7.00 2.76 -12.94
CA PRO A 105 7.08 3.73 -14.01
C PRO A 105 5.91 4.72 -14.04
N VAL A 106 4.67 4.24 -13.82
CA VAL A 106 3.47 5.13 -13.77
C VAL A 106 3.44 5.98 -12.50
N ILE A 107 3.87 5.43 -11.36
CA ILE A 107 3.96 6.17 -10.11
C ILE A 107 5.01 7.29 -10.21
N PHE A 108 6.18 7.02 -10.77
CA PHE A 108 7.21 8.05 -10.98
C PHE A 108 6.79 9.09 -12.01
N SER A 109 6.09 8.67 -13.06
CA SER A 109 5.51 9.59 -14.03
C SER A 109 4.51 10.55 -13.37
N PHE A 110 3.65 10.05 -12.50
CA PHE A 110 2.74 10.87 -11.70
C PHE A 110 3.50 11.80 -10.74
N ALA A 111 4.45 11.28 -9.97
CA ALA A 111 5.20 12.07 -9.00
C ALA A 111 5.98 13.21 -9.65
N ALA A 112 6.57 12.99 -10.83
CA ALA A 112 7.30 14.01 -11.59
C ALA A 112 6.42 15.21 -12.03
N GLN A 113 5.10 15.04 -12.12
CA GLN A 113 4.19 16.16 -12.45
C GLN A 113 4.02 17.12 -11.25
N ILE A 114 4.24 16.64 -10.03
CA ILE A 114 3.99 17.39 -8.79
C ILE A 114 5.23 18.12 -8.33
N TRP A 115 6.43 17.55 -8.56
CA TRP A 115 7.68 18.16 -8.15
C TRP A 115 7.93 19.48 -8.88
N ASP A 116 8.54 20.43 -8.18
CA ASP A 116 9.05 21.63 -8.84
C ASP A 116 10.33 21.34 -9.64
N GLU A 117 10.70 22.28 -10.51
CA GLU A 117 11.83 22.08 -11.40
C GLU A 117 13.17 22.06 -10.68
N GLU A 118 13.31 22.83 -9.61
CA GLU A 118 14.53 22.91 -8.79
C GLU A 118 14.81 21.57 -8.11
N ASP A 119 13.79 20.93 -7.53
CA ASP A 119 13.90 19.61 -6.91
C ASP A 119 14.32 18.54 -7.92
N LEU A 120 13.70 18.53 -9.11
CA LEU A 120 14.07 17.59 -10.17
C LEU A 120 15.52 17.78 -10.67
N GLN A 121 15.95 19.03 -10.81
CA GLN A 121 17.33 19.37 -11.19
C GLN A 121 18.32 18.90 -10.12
N LEU A 122 18.03 19.15 -8.84
CA LEU A 122 18.86 18.70 -7.73
C LEU A 122 18.97 17.16 -7.69
N CYS A 123 17.86 16.45 -7.93
CA CYS A 123 17.89 14.98 -8.03
C CYS A 123 18.79 14.52 -9.16
N SER A 124 18.65 15.12 -10.35
CA SER A 124 19.46 14.79 -11.51
C SER A 124 20.96 15.01 -11.26
N GLN A 125 21.31 16.14 -10.61
CA GLN A 125 22.68 16.43 -10.21
C GLN A 125 23.23 15.39 -9.23
N ARG A 126 22.49 15.06 -8.17
CA ARG A 126 22.92 14.06 -7.16
C ARG A 126 23.14 12.68 -7.80
N LEU A 127 22.32 12.29 -8.76
CA LEU A 127 22.48 11.04 -9.50
C LEU A 127 23.71 11.05 -10.38
N LYS A 128 23.98 12.16 -11.09
CA LYS A 128 25.18 12.33 -11.89
C LYS A 128 26.45 12.27 -11.01
N GLU A 129 26.46 12.93 -9.86
CA GLU A 129 27.56 12.89 -8.90
C GLU A 129 27.77 11.48 -8.28
N SER A 130 26.76 10.60 -8.37
CA SER A 130 26.86 9.23 -7.89
C SER A 130 27.53 8.28 -8.88
N GLU A 131 27.72 8.66 -10.14
CA GLU A 131 28.30 7.79 -11.20
C GLU A 131 29.72 7.34 -10.87
N ASP A 132 30.51 8.20 -10.20
CA ASP A 132 31.88 7.89 -9.78
C ASP A 132 31.96 7.12 -8.43
N LYS A 133 30.81 6.81 -7.82
CA LYS A 133 30.77 6.11 -6.53
C LYS A 133 30.66 4.59 -6.70
N SER A 134 30.87 3.87 -5.61
CA SER A 134 30.66 2.43 -5.61
C SER A 134 29.21 2.08 -5.97
N ALA A 135 29.00 0.89 -6.55
CA ALA A 135 27.69 0.44 -6.94
C ALA A 135 26.71 0.41 -5.75
N GLU A 136 27.20 0.08 -4.56
CA GLU A 136 26.43 0.10 -3.31
C GLU A 136 26.01 1.51 -2.89
N GLU A 137 26.91 2.47 -2.96
CA GLU A 137 26.58 3.87 -2.66
C GLU A 137 25.61 4.45 -3.68
N ARG A 138 25.78 4.10 -4.95
CA ARG A 138 24.89 4.51 -6.05
C ARG A 138 23.47 3.99 -5.84
N GLU A 139 23.32 2.71 -5.51
CA GLU A 139 22.02 2.10 -5.19
C GLU A 139 21.34 2.81 -4.02
N ARG A 140 22.07 3.09 -2.95
CA ARG A 140 21.56 3.83 -1.78
C ARG A 140 21.08 5.23 -2.16
N ILE A 141 21.82 5.94 -3.01
CA ILE A 141 21.44 7.28 -3.48
C ILE A 141 20.18 7.22 -4.33
N CYS A 142 20.11 6.29 -5.29
CA CYS A 142 18.95 6.09 -6.12
C CYS A 142 17.69 5.77 -5.30
N THR A 143 17.78 4.80 -4.40
CA THR A 143 16.69 4.43 -3.52
C THR A 143 16.20 5.62 -2.68
N ARG A 144 17.12 6.41 -2.10
CA ARG A 144 16.75 7.61 -1.35
C ARG A 144 16.00 8.61 -2.22
N ILE A 145 16.49 8.89 -3.42
CA ILE A 145 15.85 9.83 -4.35
C ILE A 145 14.44 9.33 -4.73
N PHE A 146 14.24 8.03 -4.97
CA PHE A 146 12.92 7.49 -5.27
C PHE A 146 11.95 7.66 -4.09
N PHE A 147 12.44 7.48 -2.85
CA PHE A 147 11.61 7.77 -1.67
C PHE A 147 11.29 9.26 -1.53
N GLU A 148 12.26 10.15 -1.74
CA GLU A 148 12.02 11.60 -1.73
C GLU A 148 10.99 12.00 -2.81
N LEU A 149 11.08 11.39 -4.00
CA LEU A 149 10.10 11.58 -5.09
C LEU A 149 8.69 11.17 -4.65
N LEU A 150 8.56 10.04 -3.98
CA LEU A 150 7.28 9.56 -3.47
C LEU A 150 6.76 10.39 -2.28
N ASP A 151 7.62 10.84 -1.38
CA ASP A 151 7.25 11.67 -0.24
C ASP A 151 6.63 13.00 -0.70
N LYS A 152 7.23 13.64 -1.70
CA LYS A 152 6.73 14.88 -2.27
C LYS A 152 5.49 14.71 -3.17
N SER A 153 5.12 13.48 -3.53
CA SER A 153 3.86 13.22 -4.23
C SER A 153 2.63 13.47 -3.36
N HIS A 154 2.83 13.75 -2.05
CA HIS A 154 1.79 13.93 -1.04
C HIS A 154 0.81 12.74 -0.91
N ASN A 155 1.16 11.59 -1.48
CA ASN A 155 0.39 10.36 -1.36
C ASN A 155 1.19 9.30 -0.59
N LEU A 156 0.96 9.23 0.72
CA LEU A 156 1.65 8.29 1.60
C LEU A 156 1.38 6.82 1.24
N LEU A 157 0.25 6.54 0.56
CA LEU A 157 -0.08 5.18 0.15
C LEU A 157 0.85 4.68 -0.96
N LEU A 158 1.22 5.53 -1.94
CA LEU A 158 2.18 5.18 -2.99
C LEU A 158 3.56 4.86 -2.41
N ARG A 159 3.99 5.65 -1.42
CA ARG A 159 5.23 5.40 -0.69
C ARG A 159 5.19 4.05 0.05
N ASP A 160 4.07 3.76 0.71
CA ASP A 160 3.91 2.53 1.48
C ASP A 160 3.88 1.29 0.57
N ILE A 161 3.19 1.38 -0.57
CA ILE A 161 3.22 0.35 -1.61
C ILE A 161 4.67 0.06 -2.05
N PHE A 162 5.43 1.10 -2.40
CA PHE A 162 6.82 0.94 -2.79
C PHE A 162 7.67 0.33 -1.67
N SER A 163 7.49 0.82 -0.44
CA SER A 163 8.18 0.28 0.72
C SER A 163 7.93 -1.20 0.93
N SER A 164 6.69 -1.63 0.82
CA SER A 164 6.28 -3.02 0.96
C SER A 164 6.94 -3.90 -0.11
N LEU A 165 6.88 -3.50 -1.37
CA LEU A 165 7.50 -4.25 -2.46
C LEU A 165 9.03 -4.36 -2.30
N GLU A 166 9.69 -3.28 -1.90
CA GLU A 166 11.13 -3.27 -1.65
C GLU A 166 11.56 -4.27 -0.57
N ILE A 167 10.76 -4.47 0.47
CA ILE A 167 11.04 -5.44 1.54
C ILE A 167 11.16 -6.86 0.96
N TYR A 168 10.24 -7.25 0.10
CA TYR A 168 10.24 -8.57 -0.54
C TYR A 168 11.26 -8.69 -1.68
N ALA A 169 11.63 -7.59 -2.33
CA ALA A 169 12.61 -7.58 -3.41
C ALA A 169 14.07 -7.72 -2.90
N ARG A 170 14.39 -7.17 -1.75
CA ARG A 170 15.76 -7.04 -1.23
C ARG A 170 16.54 -8.33 -0.93
N PRO A 171 15.94 -9.44 -0.47
CA PRO A 171 16.71 -10.64 -0.15
C PRO A 171 17.63 -11.13 -1.26
N VAL A 172 17.26 -10.91 -2.51
CA VAL A 172 18.07 -11.30 -3.67
C VAL A 172 19.45 -10.62 -3.70
N PHE A 173 19.55 -9.38 -3.26
CA PHE A 173 20.81 -8.62 -3.26
C PHE A 173 21.85 -9.17 -2.27
N PHE A 174 21.41 -9.88 -1.22
CA PHE A 174 22.32 -10.36 -0.18
C PHE A 174 22.96 -11.71 -0.48
N VAL A 175 22.38 -12.50 -1.39
CA VAL A 175 22.83 -13.86 -1.69
C VAL A 175 24.07 -13.88 -2.58
N ASN A 176 24.28 -12.89 -3.41
CA ASN A 176 25.40 -12.86 -4.34
C ASN A 176 25.74 -11.42 -4.76
N TYR A 177 25.93 -10.55 -3.78
CA TYR A 177 26.08 -9.11 -3.97
C TYR A 177 27.11 -8.72 -5.04
N GLU A 178 28.32 -9.30 -5.00
CA GLU A 178 29.38 -9.02 -5.98
C GLU A 178 28.99 -9.44 -7.42
N LYS A 179 28.32 -10.56 -7.57
CA LYS A 179 27.89 -11.07 -8.87
C LYS A 179 26.69 -10.27 -9.41
N TYR A 180 25.76 -9.86 -8.52
CA TYR A 180 24.62 -9.03 -8.86
C TYR A 180 25.03 -7.61 -9.24
N ILE A 181 25.96 -7.01 -8.51
CA ILE A 181 26.49 -5.69 -8.85
C ILE A 181 27.16 -5.70 -10.22
N ASN A 182 27.89 -6.77 -10.56
CA ASN A 182 28.44 -6.92 -11.89
C ASN A 182 27.37 -7.07 -12.97
N TYR A 183 26.19 -7.59 -12.65
CA TYR A 183 25.03 -7.59 -13.55
C TYR A 183 24.34 -6.22 -13.58
N PHE A 184 24.30 -5.44 -12.52
CA PHE A 184 23.82 -4.06 -12.49
C PHE A 184 24.80 -3.04 -13.10
N ASN A 185 26.08 -3.37 -13.19
CA ASN A 185 27.06 -2.66 -14.04
C ASN A 185 26.81 -2.95 -15.52
N LEU A 186 25.55 -3.18 -15.88
CA LEU A 186 25.10 -3.43 -17.24
C LEU A 186 25.18 -2.16 -18.06
N GLU A 187 26.39 -1.76 -18.41
CA GLU A 187 26.66 -0.78 -19.45
C GLU A 187 26.06 -1.18 -20.82
N TYR A 188 25.45 -2.36 -20.92
CA TYR A 188 25.06 -2.96 -22.19
C TYR A 188 23.54 -3.01 -22.46
N THR A 189 22.67 -2.73 -21.49
CA THR A 189 21.23 -2.96 -21.68
C THR A 189 20.33 -1.73 -21.51
N PHE A 190 20.68 -0.77 -20.68
CA PHE A 190 20.12 0.59 -20.69
C PHE A 190 21.25 1.60 -20.48
N LYS A 191 21.11 2.80 -21.03
CA LYS A 191 22.22 3.75 -21.18
C LYS A 191 22.91 4.10 -19.84
N SER A 192 22.18 4.47 -18.81
CA SER A 192 22.65 4.66 -17.42
C SER A 192 21.46 5.01 -16.55
N ILE A 193 21.62 4.93 -15.23
CA ILE A 193 20.59 5.41 -14.29
C ILE A 193 20.34 6.91 -14.48
N THR A 194 21.36 7.68 -14.81
CA THR A 194 21.24 9.10 -15.12
C THR A 194 20.41 9.35 -16.37
N TRP A 195 20.54 8.52 -17.42
CA TRP A 195 19.67 8.60 -18.59
C TRP A 195 18.21 8.27 -18.25
N VAL A 196 17.96 7.25 -17.43
CA VAL A 196 16.60 6.91 -16.96
C VAL A 196 15.99 8.07 -16.20
N THR A 197 16.69 8.56 -15.19
CA THR A 197 16.16 9.58 -14.29
C THR A 197 16.10 10.98 -14.90
N SER A 198 16.91 11.28 -15.93
CA SER A 198 16.79 12.55 -16.67
C SER A 198 15.42 12.68 -17.37
N SER A 199 14.71 11.58 -17.61
CA SER A 199 13.33 11.63 -18.11
C SER A 199 12.38 12.35 -17.18
N LEU A 200 12.63 12.34 -15.87
CA LEU A 200 11.79 13.06 -14.90
C LEU A 200 11.76 14.57 -15.17
N LEU A 201 12.87 15.14 -15.70
CA LEU A 201 12.96 16.56 -16.06
C LEU A 201 12.10 16.91 -17.28
N THR A 202 11.81 15.96 -18.16
CA THR A 202 10.98 16.20 -19.35
C THR A 202 9.50 16.38 -18.99
N ARG A 203 9.07 15.81 -17.86
CA ARG A 203 7.67 15.67 -17.45
C ARG A 203 6.77 14.96 -18.47
N ASP A 204 7.37 14.39 -19.53
CA ASP A 204 6.66 13.57 -20.49
C ASP A 204 6.36 12.20 -19.88
N LYS A 205 5.08 11.92 -19.66
CA LYS A 205 4.61 10.66 -19.04
C LYS A 205 5.08 9.44 -19.83
N SER A 206 4.97 9.49 -21.15
CA SER A 206 5.33 8.36 -22.02
C SER A 206 6.83 8.10 -21.98
N GLU A 207 7.64 9.13 -22.00
CA GLU A 207 9.10 9.03 -21.94
C GLU A 207 9.58 8.51 -20.57
N ILE A 208 8.97 8.98 -19.49
CA ILE A 208 9.26 8.49 -18.13
C ILE A 208 8.89 7.01 -18.02
N GLU A 209 7.66 6.64 -18.39
CA GLU A 209 7.21 5.26 -18.35
C GLU A 209 8.07 4.35 -19.21
N TYR A 210 8.48 4.79 -20.39
CA TYR A 210 9.35 4.04 -21.30
C TYR A 210 10.73 3.77 -20.69
N ARG A 211 11.43 4.81 -20.21
CA ARG A 211 12.81 4.66 -19.70
C ARG A 211 12.86 3.87 -18.41
N PHE A 212 11.95 4.14 -17.48
CA PHE A 212 11.84 3.36 -16.24
C PHE A 212 11.38 1.93 -16.51
N GLY A 213 10.45 1.73 -17.45
CA GLY A 213 10.02 0.41 -17.89
C GLY A 213 11.18 -0.41 -18.43
N LEU A 214 11.98 0.14 -19.34
CA LEU A 214 13.16 -0.53 -19.89
C LEU A 214 14.19 -0.90 -18.81
N MET A 215 14.39 -0.03 -17.83
CA MET A 215 15.27 -0.30 -16.68
C MET A 215 14.74 -1.50 -15.87
N TYR A 216 13.46 -1.48 -15.50
CA TYR A 216 12.88 -2.56 -14.70
C TYR A 216 12.80 -3.87 -15.47
N ASP A 217 12.47 -3.86 -16.77
CA ASP A 217 12.47 -5.07 -17.62
C ASP A 217 13.86 -5.73 -17.63
N THR A 218 14.91 -4.91 -17.70
CA THR A 218 16.28 -5.40 -17.63
C THR A 218 16.57 -6.04 -16.29
N VAL A 219 16.20 -5.40 -15.19
CA VAL A 219 16.36 -5.93 -13.82
C VAL A 219 15.60 -7.24 -13.66
N ILE A 220 14.34 -7.30 -14.10
CA ILE A 220 13.50 -8.50 -14.01
C ILE A 220 14.14 -9.66 -14.76
N ASN A 221 14.60 -9.45 -15.98
CA ASN A 221 15.23 -10.49 -16.80
C ASN A 221 16.49 -11.06 -16.13
N VAL A 222 17.31 -10.19 -15.51
CA VAL A 222 18.51 -10.61 -14.76
C VAL A 222 18.12 -11.43 -13.53
N ILE A 223 17.14 -10.96 -12.75
CA ILE A 223 16.65 -11.64 -11.56
C ILE A 223 16.08 -13.03 -11.92
N GLU A 224 15.17 -13.10 -12.90
CA GLU A 224 14.58 -14.37 -13.34
C GLU A 224 15.63 -15.37 -13.78
N LYS A 225 16.57 -14.94 -14.63
CA LYS A 225 17.65 -15.79 -15.11
C LYS A 225 18.51 -16.29 -13.95
N THR A 226 18.92 -15.40 -13.05
CA THR A 226 19.80 -15.78 -11.95
C THR A 226 19.13 -16.73 -10.97
N LEU A 227 17.86 -16.47 -10.62
CA LEU A 227 17.12 -17.34 -9.72
C LEU A 227 16.82 -18.70 -10.36
N THR A 228 16.61 -18.74 -11.67
CA THR A 228 16.44 -19.98 -12.42
C THR A 228 17.74 -20.79 -12.44
N ASP A 229 18.88 -20.17 -12.73
CA ASP A 229 20.20 -20.81 -12.74
C ASP A 229 20.57 -21.34 -11.33
N LEU A 230 20.24 -20.59 -10.27
CA LEU A 230 20.44 -21.04 -8.89
C LEU A 230 19.54 -22.23 -8.53
N ALA A 231 18.27 -22.20 -8.92
CA ALA A 231 17.34 -23.31 -8.66
C ALA A 231 17.76 -24.60 -9.36
N LEU A 232 18.33 -24.51 -10.56
CA LEU A 232 18.90 -25.66 -11.26
C LEU A 232 20.15 -26.21 -10.55
N LYS A 233 20.91 -25.37 -9.86
CA LYS A 233 22.13 -25.77 -9.14
C LYS A 233 21.83 -26.39 -7.78
N TYR A 234 20.70 -26.04 -7.16
CA TYR A 234 20.26 -26.51 -5.84
C TYR A 234 18.85 -27.10 -5.88
N PRO A 235 18.65 -28.21 -6.60
CA PRO A 235 17.33 -28.82 -6.84
C PRO A 235 16.67 -29.41 -5.58
N GLU A 236 17.42 -29.56 -4.50
CA GLU A 236 16.94 -30.04 -3.20
C GLU A 236 16.10 -29.02 -2.46
N ILE A 237 16.28 -27.70 -2.75
CA ILE A 237 15.52 -26.62 -2.11
C ILE A 237 14.17 -26.49 -2.80
N LYS A 238 13.10 -26.73 -2.03
CA LYS A 238 11.73 -26.68 -2.55
C LYS A 238 11.16 -25.27 -2.43
N GLU A 239 10.55 -24.83 -3.51
CA GLU A 239 9.86 -23.55 -3.56
C GLU A 239 8.61 -23.55 -2.67
N MET A 240 8.40 -22.48 -1.90
CA MET A 240 7.22 -22.24 -1.09
C MET A 240 6.11 -21.59 -1.93
N THR A 241 4.87 -21.75 -1.49
CA THR A 241 3.75 -21.03 -2.11
C THR A 241 3.89 -19.53 -1.84
N PRO A 242 3.84 -18.67 -2.88
CA PRO A 242 3.92 -17.21 -2.70
C PRO A 242 2.92 -16.69 -1.68
N ASN A 243 3.37 -15.86 -0.77
CA ASN A 243 2.59 -15.34 0.36
C ASN A 243 2.82 -13.83 0.58
N TYR A 244 2.80 -13.05 -0.49
CA TYR A 244 2.89 -11.61 -0.36
C TYR A 244 1.69 -11.05 0.42
N THR A 245 1.95 -10.26 1.46
CA THR A 245 0.94 -9.61 2.29
C THR A 245 1.24 -8.13 2.42
N TRP A 246 0.20 -7.34 2.24
CA TRP A 246 0.23 -5.91 2.47
C TRP A 246 -1.15 -5.46 2.91
N SER A 247 -1.25 -4.40 3.70
CA SER A 247 -2.51 -3.80 4.12
C SER A 247 -2.41 -2.29 4.07
N ALA A 248 -3.27 -1.68 3.31
CA ALA A 248 -3.35 -0.22 3.17
C ALA A 248 -3.82 0.49 4.44
N GLU A 249 -4.51 -0.21 5.34
CA GLU A 249 -5.02 0.34 6.60
C GLU A 249 -3.94 0.45 7.69
N LEU A 250 -2.73 -0.04 7.42
CA LEU A 250 -1.55 0.09 8.28
C LEU A 250 -1.79 -0.30 9.76
N GLY A 251 -2.69 -1.26 10.01
CA GLY A 251 -3.05 -1.70 11.38
C GLY A 251 -3.74 -0.64 12.24
N ARG A 252 -4.08 0.53 11.67
CA ARG A 252 -4.70 1.67 12.39
C ARG A 252 -6.20 1.51 12.57
N ASP A 253 -6.81 0.51 11.95
CA ASP A 253 -8.25 0.35 11.94
C ASP A 253 -8.73 -0.41 13.17
N HIS A 254 -9.31 0.32 14.11
CA HIS A 254 -9.95 -0.30 15.26
C HIS A 254 -11.21 -1.04 14.84
N CYS A 255 -11.52 -2.15 15.51
CA CYS A 255 -12.71 -2.94 15.23
C CYS A 255 -14.01 -2.11 15.30
N TYR A 256 -14.06 -1.08 16.16
CA TYR A 256 -15.22 -0.22 16.24
C TYR A 256 -15.37 0.73 15.05
N THR A 257 -14.27 1.16 14.43
CA THR A 257 -14.28 1.98 13.21
C THR A 257 -14.74 1.17 12.01
N GLN A 258 -14.26 -0.08 11.87
CA GLN A 258 -14.72 -1.01 10.82
C GLN A 258 -16.23 -1.24 10.91
N ILE A 259 -16.74 -1.46 12.12
CA ILE A 259 -18.17 -1.67 12.35
C ILE A 259 -18.96 -0.40 12.03
N ALA A 260 -18.46 0.79 12.44
CA ALA A 260 -19.13 2.06 12.11
C ALA A 260 -19.22 2.26 10.59
N ARG A 261 -18.15 2.00 9.84
CA ARG A 261 -18.13 2.07 8.37
C ARG A 261 -19.08 1.08 7.73
N ASP A 262 -19.11 -0.18 8.19
CA ASP A 262 -20.04 -1.18 7.68
C ASP A 262 -21.51 -0.81 7.95
N LEU A 263 -21.80 -0.22 9.12
CA LEU A 263 -23.13 0.30 9.42
C LEU A 263 -23.51 1.46 8.48
N ILE A 264 -22.58 2.41 8.22
CA ILE A 264 -22.81 3.51 7.27
C ILE A 264 -23.05 2.96 5.86
N ASN A 265 -22.27 1.99 5.41
CA ASN A 265 -22.48 1.33 4.13
C ASN A 265 -23.89 0.67 4.06
N LYS A 266 -24.30 -0.02 5.10
CA LYS A 266 -25.64 -0.62 5.18
C LYS A 266 -26.78 0.40 5.19
N ILE A 267 -26.53 1.58 5.77
CA ILE A 267 -27.44 2.73 5.72
C ILE A 267 -27.54 3.24 4.28
N SER A 268 -26.41 3.42 3.58
CA SER A 268 -26.36 3.90 2.21
C SER A 268 -27.07 2.95 1.23
N LEU A 269 -26.92 1.65 1.43
CA LEU A 269 -27.61 0.62 0.63
C LEU A 269 -29.09 0.46 1.00
N GLY A 270 -29.62 1.27 1.94
CA GLY A 270 -31.01 1.19 2.39
C GLY A 270 -31.36 -0.04 3.22
N ILE A 271 -30.37 -0.85 3.64
CA ILE A 271 -30.58 -2.01 4.53
C ILE A 271 -31.10 -1.53 5.89
N TYR A 272 -30.61 -0.38 6.34
CA TYR A 272 -31.14 0.35 7.49
C TYR A 272 -31.68 1.71 7.00
N PRO A 273 -32.99 1.80 6.69
CA PRO A 273 -33.57 3.04 6.15
C PRO A 273 -33.46 4.20 7.14
N VAL A 274 -33.37 5.42 6.61
CA VAL A 274 -33.41 6.65 7.41
C VAL A 274 -34.68 6.70 8.25
N GLY A 275 -34.57 7.07 9.51
CA GLY A 275 -35.67 7.08 10.48
C GLY A 275 -35.90 5.72 11.18
N SER A 276 -35.36 4.63 10.67
CA SER A 276 -35.42 3.31 11.33
C SER A 276 -34.45 3.22 12.50
N PHE A 277 -34.64 2.22 13.36
CA PHE A 277 -33.70 1.92 14.46
C PHE A 277 -32.75 0.81 14.06
N LEU A 278 -31.47 1.00 14.38
CA LEU A 278 -30.47 -0.08 14.28
C LEU A 278 -30.82 -1.23 15.24
N PRO A 279 -30.37 -2.46 14.96
CA PRO A 279 -30.54 -3.55 15.89
C PRO A 279 -29.96 -3.21 17.27
N PRO A 280 -30.54 -3.75 18.38
CA PRO A 280 -30.04 -3.54 19.72
C PRO A 280 -28.54 -3.88 19.87
N GLU A 281 -27.82 -3.18 20.74
CA GLU A 281 -26.39 -3.36 20.99
C GLU A 281 -25.99 -4.83 21.17
N ALA A 282 -26.75 -5.60 21.94
CA ALA A 282 -26.47 -7.02 22.17
C ALA A 282 -26.61 -7.85 20.89
N LYS A 283 -27.55 -7.51 20.00
CA LYS A 283 -27.73 -8.18 18.70
C LYS A 283 -26.60 -7.82 17.75
N LEU A 284 -26.20 -6.56 17.68
CA LEU A 284 -25.03 -6.11 16.90
C LEU A 284 -23.75 -6.76 17.40
N ALA A 285 -23.54 -6.83 18.73
CA ALA A 285 -22.40 -7.51 19.33
C ALA A 285 -22.29 -8.98 18.89
N LYS A 286 -23.43 -9.68 18.84
CA LYS A 286 -23.49 -11.06 18.36
C LYS A 286 -23.22 -11.16 16.85
N MET A 287 -23.81 -10.25 16.04
CA MET A 287 -23.61 -10.21 14.58
C MET A 287 -22.15 -9.98 14.20
N TYR A 288 -21.49 -9.03 14.85
CA TYR A 288 -20.09 -8.69 14.58
C TYR A 288 -19.08 -9.51 15.38
N LYS A 289 -19.54 -10.39 16.28
CA LYS A 289 -18.72 -11.23 17.16
C LYS A 289 -17.73 -10.40 17.99
N VAL A 290 -18.22 -9.33 18.58
CA VAL A 290 -17.45 -8.39 19.42
C VAL A 290 -18.14 -8.13 20.74
N SER A 291 -17.45 -7.42 21.66
CA SER A 291 -18.05 -6.99 22.93
C SER A 291 -19.09 -5.88 22.71
N VAL A 292 -20.06 -5.79 23.63
CA VAL A 292 -21.04 -4.69 23.64
C VAL A 292 -20.35 -3.32 23.76
N SER A 293 -19.24 -3.24 24.50
CA SER A 293 -18.45 -2.01 24.61
C SER A 293 -17.84 -1.57 23.28
N THR A 294 -17.46 -2.51 22.41
CA THR A 294 -16.99 -2.21 21.04
C THR A 294 -18.12 -1.65 20.20
N ILE A 295 -19.33 -2.22 20.29
CA ILE A 295 -20.52 -1.71 19.58
C ILE A 295 -20.87 -0.29 20.06
N ARG A 296 -20.82 -0.03 21.37
CA ARG A 296 -21.08 1.33 21.89
C ARG A 296 -20.12 2.35 21.32
N LYS A 297 -18.83 2.01 21.19
CA LYS A 297 -17.85 2.89 20.51
C LYS A 297 -18.18 3.10 19.03
N SER A 298 -18.64 2.05 18.33
CA SER A 298 -19.06 2.16 16.95
C SER A 298 -20.29 3.06 16.80
N LEU A 299 -21.28 2.91 17.66
CA LEU A 299 -22.50 3.73 17.63
C LEU A 299 -22.20 5.17 18.06
N HIS A 300 -21.28 5.38 18.99
CA HIS A 300 -20.81 6.73 19.35
C HIS A 300 -20.18 7.41 18.14
N MET A 301 -19.27 6.72 17.44
CA MET A 301 -18.67 7.24 16.19
C MET A 301 -19.73 7.51 15.12
N LEU A 302 -20.72 6.61 14.97
CA LEU A 302 -21.83 6.80 14.04
C LEU A 302 -22.63 8.08 14.34
N ASN A 303 -22.87 8.36 15.65
CA ASN A 303 -23.54 9.59 16.10
C ASN A 303 -22.68 10.83 15.84
N GLU A 304 -21.37 10.78 16.13
CA GLU A 304 -20.44 11.88 15.87
C GLU A 304 -20.37 12.21 14.38
N LEU A 305 -20.44 11.20 13.53
CA LEU A 305 -20.45 11.35 12.07
C LEU A 305 -21.83 11.75 11.51
N GLY A 306 -22.87 11.86 12.36
CA GLY A 306 -24.20 12.32 11.96
C GLY A 306 -25.04 11.30 11.20
N PHE A 307 -24.72 10.02 11.30
CA PHE A 307 -25.52 8.91 10.71
C PHE A 307 -26.38 8.18 11.72
N GLY A 308 -26.25 8.51 13.00
CA GLY A 308 -27.01 7.94 14.08
C GLY A 308 -27.43 8.98 15.12
N GLU A 309 -28.51 8.71 15.82
CA GLU A 309 -28.98 9.44 16.98
C GLU A 309 -29.39 8.43 18.06
N THR A 310 -28.58 8.32 19.11
CA THR A 310 -28.87 7.38 20.21
C THR A 310 -29.86 8.00 21.18
N MET A 311 -31.03 7.35 21.29
CA MET A 311 -32.11 7.73 22.20
C MET A 311 -32.12 6.80 23.41
N ASN A 312 -32.24 7.37 24.62
CA ASN A 312 -32.37 6.58 25.83
C ASN A 312 -33.52 5.59 25.72
N VAL A 313 -33.26 4.31 26.08
CA VAL A 313 -34.22 3.19 26.07
C VAL A 313 -34.66 2.72 24.67
N LYS A 314 -34.66 3.58 23.63
CA LYS A 314 -35.16 3.25 22.28
C LYS A 314 -34.08 2.68 21.35
N GLY A 315 -32.81 2.97 21.62
CA GLY A 315 -31.69 2.58 20.74
C GLY A 315 -31.21 3.68 19.83
N THR A 316 -30.42 3.32 18.81
CA THR A 316 -29.85 4.29 17.85
C THR A 316 -30.74 4.35 16.61
N ARG A 317 -31.28 5.53 16.33
CA ARG A 317 -32.06 5.86 15.13
C ARG A 317 -31.11 6.25 13.99
N VAL A 318 -31.37 5.79 12.79
CA VAL A 318 -30.64 6.19 11.58
C VAL A 318 -31.10 7.58 11.16
N VAL A 319 -30.12 8.48 10.96
CA VAL A 319 -30.33 9.85 10.48
C VAL A 319 -29.44 10.12 9.27
N ILE A 320 -29.72 11.19 8.54
CA ILE A 320 -28.83 11.68 7.47
C ILE A 320 -28.01 12.83 8.04
N GLN A 321 -26.74 12.85 7.69
CA GLN A 321 -25.83 13.94 8.02
C GLN A 321 -26.32 15.27 7.39
N ASP A 322 -26.36 16.33 8.17
CA ASP A 322 -26.61 17.69 7.70
C ASP A 322 -25.28 18.44 7.46
N GLU A 323 -25.35 19.60 6.79
CA GLU A 323 -24.16 20.41 6.47
C GLU A 323 -23.38 20.83 7.72
N GLN A 324 -24.08 21.15 8.82
CA GLN A 324 -23.43 21.56 10.06
C GLN A 324 -22.68 20.40 10.71
N THR A 325 -23.24 19.21 10.66
CA THR A 325 -22.61 18.00 11.17
C THR A 325 -21.39 17.63 10.29
N ALA A 326 -21.50 17.80 8.99
CA ALA A 326 -20.38 17.61 8.08
C ALA A 326 -19.19 18.52 8.42
N ILE A 327 -19.43 19.81 8.67
CA ILE A 327 -18.40 20.78 9.09
C ILE A 327 -17.78 20.37 10.43
N LYS A 328 -18.58 19.91 11.40
CA LYS A 328 -18.07 19.40 12.67
C LYS A 328 -17.19 18.15 12.51
N CYS A 329 -17.57 17.25 11.60
CA CYS A 329 -16.76 16.06 11.30
C CYS A 329 -15.35 16.42 10.83
N MET A 330 -15.20 17.51 10.05
CA MET A 330 -13.88 17.99 9.61
C MET A 330 -12.98 18.46 10.77
N GLN A 331 -13.52 18.72 11.96
CA GLN A 331 -12.74 19.02 13.16
C GLN A 331 -12.24 17.74 13.85
N ASN A 332 -12.85 16.60 13.59
CA ASN A 332 -12.44 15.31 14.15
C ASN A 332 -11.15 14.81 13.48
N LYS A 333 -10.11 14.57 14.29
CA LYS A 333 -8.79 14.10 13.80
C LYS A 333 -8.90 12.78 13.02
N GLN A 334 -9.68 11.83 13.51
CA GLN A 334 -9.86 10.52 12.88
C GLN A 334 -10.55 10.65 11.52
N TYR A 335 -11.60 11.44 11.45
CA TYR A 335 -12.31 11.71 10.19
C TYR A 335 -11.39 12.32 9.12
N ARG A 336 -10.56 13.30 9.50
CA ARG A 336 -9.57 13.89 8.57
C ARG A 336 -8.55 12.86 8.09
N GLN A 337 -8.08 11.98 8.97
CA GLN A 337 -7.13 10.94 8.60
C GLN A 337 -7.78 9.91 7.65
N ASP A 338 -9.01 9.51 7.92
CA ASP A 338 -9.78 8.60 7.06
C ASP A 338 -10.05 9.24 5.69
N THR A 339 -10.41 10.53 5.67
CA THR A 339 -10.60 11.30 4.44
C THR A 339 -9.32 11.35 3.60
N LEU A 340 -8.19 11.67 4.21
CA LEU A 340 -6.91 11.72 3.52
C LEU A 340 -6.52 10.35 2.97
N LEU A 341 -6.71 9.29 3.74
CA LEU A 341 -6.43 7.93 3.29
C LEU A 341 -7.34 7.51 2.13
N TYR A 342 -8.63 7.87 2.20
CA TYR A 342 -9.56 7.66 1.09
C TYR A 342 -9.11 8.38 -0.19
N LEU A 343 -8.77 9.66 -0.11
CA LEU A 343 -8.30 10.44 -1.26
C LEU A 343 -7.00 9.85 -1.84
N ASN A 344 -6.07 9.46 -0.98
CA ASN A 344 -4.85 8.76 -1.40
C ASN A 344 -5.17 7.42 -2.09
N GLY A 345 -6.16 6.69 -1.60
CA GLY A 345 -6.63 5.44 -2.20
C GLY A 345 -7.23 5.64 -3.58
N VAL A 346 -8.11 6.65 -3.73
CA VAL A 346 -8.70 7.01 -5.04
C VAL A 346 -7.60 7.39 -6.03
N GLN A 347 -6.67 8.25 -5.63
CA GLN A 347 -5.57 8.67 -6.51
C GLN A 347 -4.66 7.48 -6.89
N ALA A 348 -4.31 6.62 -5.93
CA ALA A 348 -3.54 5.41 -6.22
C ALA A 348 -4.28 4.48 -7.19
N MET A 349 -5.61 4.31 -7.01
CA MET A 349 -6.40 3.50 -7.93
C MET A 349 -6.40 4.07 -9.35
N VAL A 350 -6.61 5.38 -9.51
CA VAL A 350 -6.57 6.05 -10.83
C VAL A 350 -5.24 5.80 -11.53
N ILE A 351 -4.13 5.87 -10.80
CA ILE A 351 -2.78 5.64 -11.35
C ILE A 351 -2.59 4.18 -11.77
N LEU A 352 -3.10 3.23 -11.00
CA LEU A 352 -2.76 1.81 -11.15
C LEU A 352 -3.78 1.00 -11.95
N ILE A 353 -5.05 1.43 -12.00
CA ILE A 353 -6.13 0.59 -12.53
C ILE A 353 -5.98 0.24 -14.02
N LYS A 354 -5.45 1.15 -14.83
CA LYS A 354 -5.20 0.89 -16.25
C LYS A 354 -4.22 -0.27 -16.44
N LYS A 355 -3.12 -0.28 -15.68
CA LYS A 355 -2.13 -1.37 -15.73
C LYS A 355 -2.73 -2.68 -15.21
N ALA A 356 -3.53 -2.62 -14.14
CA ALA A 356 -4.24 -3.79 -13.60
C ALA A 356 -5.21 -4.38 -14.62
N ALA A 357 -6.05 -3.55 -15.24
CA ALA A 357 -7.00 -3.99 -16.27
C ALA A 357 -6.30 -4.61 -17.48
N THR A 358 -5.23 -3.97 -17.97
CA THR A 358 -4.44 -4.50 -19.09
C THR A 358 -3.84 -5.87 -18.79
N LEU A 359 -3.33 -6.06 -17.56
CA LEU A 359 -2.73 -7.33 -17.15
C LEU A 359 -3.79 -8.42 -16.88
N ALA A 360 -4.96 -8.05 -16.37
CA ALA A 360 -6.05 -8.97 -16.09
C ALA A 360 -6.78 -9.44 -17.36
N PHE A 361 -6.90 -8.56 -18.36
CA PHE A 361 -7.72 -8.77 -19.56
C PHE A 361 -7.49 -10.11 -20.28
N PRO A 362 -6.24 -10.57 -20.53
CA PRO A 362 -6.00 -11.86 -21.19
C PRO A 362 -6.55 -13.07 -20.41
N ASN A 363 -6.81 -12.93 -19.10
CA ASN A 363 -7.29 -13.99 -18.22
C ASN A 363 -8.82 -13.97 -18.05
N ILE A 364 -9.52 -13.00 -18.67
CA ILE A 364 -10.98 -12.86 -18.61
C ILE A 364 -11.60 -13.66 -19.75
N THR A 365 -12.23 -14.79 -19.42
CA THR A 365 -12.91 -15.65 -20.40
C THR A 365 -14.29 -15.06 -20.77
N GLN A 366 -14.86 -15.54 -21.90
CA GLN A 366 -16.20 -15.15 -22.33
C GLN A 366 -17.28 -15.51 -21.29
N GLU A 367 -17.10 -16.58 -20.54
CA GLU A 367 -17.97 -16.96 -19.44
C GLU A 367 -17.95 -15.93 -18.31
N LYS A 368 -16.74 -15.47 -17.92
CA LYS A 368 -16.55 -14.42 -16.91
C LYS A 368 -17.20 -13.09 -17.35
N ILE A 369 -17.12 -12.75 -18.64
CA ILE A 369 -17.77 -11.55 -19.18
C ILE A 369 -19.29 -11.67 -19.05
N LYS A 370 -19.88 -12.82 -19.37
CA LYS A 370 -21.33 -13.04 -19.20
C LYS A 370 -21.75 -12.97 -17.74
N ASN A 371 -20.98 -13.53 -16.84
CA ASN A 371 -21.26 -13.45 -15.41
C ASN A 371 -21.21 -12.00 -14.92
N LEU A 372 -20.17 -11.24 -15.33
CA LEU A 372 -20.04 -9.82 -15.02
C LEU A 372 -21.24 -8.99 -15.55
N GLN A 373 -21.70 -9.28 -16.76
CA GLN A 373 -22.90 -8.63 -17.30
C GLN A 373 -24.13 -8.89 -16.43
N GLY A 374 -24.34 -10.15 -16.02
CA GLY A 374 -25.43 -10.50 -15.11
C GLY A 374 -25.33 -9.83 -13.74
N GLU A 375 -24.12 -9.72 -13.18
CA GLU A 375 -23.88 -9.01 -11.92
C GLU A 375 -24.19 -7.50 -12.03
N ILE A 376 -23.83 -6.87 -13.15
CA ILE A 376 -24.09 -5.44 -13.40
C ILE A 376 -25.61 -5.19 -13.62
N GLU A 377 -26.30 -6.11 -14.27
CA GLU A 377 -27.75 -6.02 -14.49
C GLU A 377 -28.57 -6.21 -13.18
N ASP A 378 -27.99 -6.87 -12.17
CA ASP A 378 -28.61 -6.94 -10.85
C ASP A 378 -28.49 -5.57 -10.16
N SER A 379 -29.61 -4.85 -10.08
CA SER A 379 -29.73 -3.49 -9.53
C SER A 379 -29.21 -3.32 -8.08
N LYS A 380 -28.83 -4.40 -7.41
CA LYS A 380 -28.25 -4.40 -6.05
C LYS A 380 -26.75 -4.17 -6.05
N ASN A 381 -26.08 -4.32 -7.19
CA ASN A 381 -24.63 -4.23 -7.28
C ASN A 381 -24.22 -2.90 -7.91
N LEU A 382 -23.15 -2.31 -7.40
CA LEU A 382 -22.51 -1.15 -8.02
C LEU A 382 -21.65 -1.61 -9.19
N MET A 383 -21.90 -1.09 -10.39
CA MET A 383 -21.16 -1.45 -11.61
C MET A 383 -19.64 -1.35 -11.42
N LEU A 384 -19.16 -0.28 -10.78
CA LEU A 384 -17.74 -0.10 -10.51
C LEU A 384 -17.16 -1.22 -9.63
N GLU A 385 -17.90 -1.65 -8.62
CA GLU A 385 -17.50 -2.76 -7.74
C GLU A 385 -17.36 -4.07 -8.51
N CYS A 386 -18.34 -4.40 -9.34
CA CYS A 386 -18.30 -5.60 -10.18
C CYS A 386 -17.10 -5.58 -11.13
N LEU A 387 -16.82 -4.43 -11.77
CA LEU A 387 -15.67 -4.25 -12.65
C LEU A 387 -14.33 -4.41 -11.90
N LEU A 388 -14.17 -3.75 -10.76
CA LEU A 388 -12.96 -3.85 -9.95
C LEU A 388 -12.73 -5.27 -9.44
N ASN A 389 -13.76 -5.96 -8.97
CA ASN A 389 -13.68 -7.35 -8.54
C ASN A 389 -13.29 -8.27 -9.71
N CYS A 390 -13.88 -8.07 -10.88
CA CYS A 390 -13.51 -8.82 -12.08
C CYS A 390 -12.04 -8.63 -12.45
N ILE A 391 -11.51 -7.40 -12.41
CA ILE A 391 -10.10 -7.12 -12.65
C ILE A 391 -9.24 -7.85 -11.62
N VAL A 392 -9.53 -7.64 -10.34
CA VAL A 392 -8.78 -8.21 -9.21
C VAL A 392 -8.71 -9.74 -9.27
N ASP A 393 -9.84 -10.39 -9.56
CA ASP A 393 -9.91 -11.86 -9.59
C ASP A 393 -9.10 -12.47 -10.75
N ASN A 394 -8.85 -11.68 -11.79
CA ASN A 394 -8.11 -12.11 -12.96
C ASN A 394 -6.66 -11.60 -13.03
N LEU A 395 -6.18 -10.90 -11.99
CA LEU A 395 -4.77 -10.51 -11.88
C LEU A 395 -3.89 -11.73 -11.58
N PRO A 396 -2.86 -12.00 -12.42
CA PRO A 396 -1.99 -13.17 -12.25
C PRO A 396 -0.89 -12.95 -11.21
N LEU A 397 -0.50 -11.70 -10.91
CA LEU A 397 0.57 -11.37 -9.95
C LEU A 397 -0.02 -11.12 -8.57
N LEU A 398 0.30 -11.99 -7.61
CA LEU A 398 -0.21 -11.90 -6.23
C LEU A 398 0.09 -10.55 -5.56
N PRO A 399 1.31 -9.96 -5.66
CA PRO A 399 1.57 -8.65 -5.05
C PRO A 399 0.69 -7.56 -5.66
N PHE A 400 0.54 -7.50 -6.98
CA PHE A 400 -0.30 -6.50 -7.63
C PHE A 400 -1.78 -6.70 -7.29
N LYS A 401 -2.25 -7.94 -7.30
CA LYS A 401 -3.61 -8.30 -6.85
C LYS A 401 -3.88 -7.81 -5.43
N THR A 402 -2.96 -8.06 -4.50
CA THR A 402 -3.07 -7.62 -3.10
C THR A 402 -3.12 -6.11 -2.99
N ILE A 403 -2.26 -5.39 -3.73
CA ILE A 403 -2.24 -3.91 -3.74
C ILE A 403 -3.58 -3.35 -4.22
N ILE A 404 -4.11 -3.83 -5.34
CA ILE A 404 -5.40 -3.36 -5.86
C ILE A 404 -6.54 -3.72 -4.90
N GLN A 405 -6.57 -4.92 -4.33
CA GLN A 405 -7.57 -5.34 -3.35
C GLN A 405 -7.59 -4.46 -2.10
N GLU A 406 -6.42 -4.21 -1.52
CA GLU A 406 -6.32 -3.41 -0.30
C GLU A 406 -6.65 -1.93 -0.59
N THR A 407 -6.21 -1.40 -1.74
CA THR A 407 -6.58 -0.04 -2.17
C THR A 407 -8.09 0.07 -2.39
N ASN A 408 -8.72 -0.94 -3.00
CA ASN A 408 -10.17 -0.98 -3.21
C ASN A 408 -10.94 -0.91 -1.89
N LYS A 409 -10.48 -1.60 -0.84
CA LYS A 409 -11.11 -1.53 0.50
C LYS A 409 -11.16 -0.11 1.05
N ILE A 410 -10.12 0.70 0.81
CA ILE A 410 -10.10 2.10 1.24
C ILE A 410 -11.13 2.92 0.47
N ILE A 411 -11.29 2.66 -0.83
CA ILE A 411 -12.23 3.39 -1.68
C ILE A 411 -13.68 3.18 -1.24
N TYR A 412 -14.00 2.03 -0.68
CA TYR A 412 -15.32 1.80 -0.08
C TYR A 412 -15.66 2.80 1.04
N TRP A 413 -14.68 3.44 1.67
CA TRP A 413 -14.94 4.50 2.65
C TRP A 413 -15.55 5.76 2.03
N GLY A 414 -15.50 5.91 0.72
CA GLY A 414 -16.12 7.03 -0.01
C GLY A 414 -17.61 7.17 0.21
N TYR A 415 -18.27 6.12 0.68
CA TYR A 415 -19.68 6.21 1.09
C TYR A 415 -19.90 7.23 2.21
N TYR A 416 -18.90 7.54 3.05
CA TYR A 416 -18.96 8.65 3.99
C TYR A 416 -19.26 9.99 3.33
N PHE A 417 -18.83 10.17 2.07
CA PHE A 417 -18.91 11.42 1.32
C PHE A 417 -20.10 11.43 0.35
N ALA A 418 -20.75 10.28 0.13
CA ALA A 418 -21.87 10.14 -0.81
C ALA A 418 -23.19 10.74 -0.30
N PHE A 419 -23.24 11.08 1.00
CA PHE A 419 -24.45 11.58 1.65
C PHE A 419 -24.55 13.12 1.70
N TYR A 420 -23.62 13.86 1.09
CA TYR A 420 -23.80 15.29 0.95
C TYR A 420 -25.01 15.56 0.06
N PRO A 421 -26.08 16.22 0.55
CA PRO A 421 -27.22 16.58 -0.25
C PRO A 421 -26.84 17.70 -1.22
N SER A 422 -26.23 17.38 -2.33
CA SER A 422 -26.31 18.25 -3.49
C SER A 422 -27.58 17.88 -4.24
N GLU A 423 -28.50 18.79 -4.37
CA GLU A 423 -29.82 18.58 -4.99
C GLU A 423 -29.79 18.05 -6.44
N LYS A 424 -28.66 17.71 -7.01
CA LYS A 424 -28.53 17.28 -8.42
C LYS A 424 -27.27 16.49 -8.75
N GLN A 425 -26.77 15.64 -7.89
CA GLN A 425 -25.75 14.72 -8.38
C GLN A 425 -25.88 13.38 -7.66
N SER A 426 -26.57 12.41 -8.30
CA SER A 426 -25.97 11.11 -8.39
C SER A 426 -24.55 11.37 -8.90
N ILE A 427 -23.59 11.48 -8.00
CA ILE A 427 -22.17 11.50 -8.36
C ILE A 427 -21.96 10.15 -9.00
N ASN A 428 -22.10 10.12 -10.31
CA ASN A 428 -21.61 9.05 -11.12
C ASN A 428 -20.10 9.12 -10.94
N ILE A 429 -19.58 8.39 -9.95
CA ILE A 429 -18.15 8.26 -9.70
C ILE A 429 -17.46 7.88 -11.02
N CYS A 430 -18.15 7.18 -11.92
CA CYS A 430 -17.72 6.95 -13.29
C CYS A 430 -17.41 8.25 -14.07
N LEU A 431 -18.13 9.35 -13.85
CA LEU A 431 -17.87 10.60 -14.59
C LEU A 431 -16.61 11.34 -14.13
N LEU A 432 -16.16 11.15 -12.90
CA LEU A 432 -14.84 11.66 -12.46
C LEU A 432 -13.67 10.92 -13.13
N TYR A 433 -13.92 9.71 -13.63
CA TYR A 433 -12.92 8.89 -14.32
C TYR A 433 -12.94 9.03 -15.85
N THR A 434 -13.99 9.61 -16.43
CA THR A 434 -14.15 9.72 -17.89
C THR A 434 -13.85 11.12 -18.44
N SER A 435 -13.81 12.16 -17.60
CA SER A 435 -13.55 13.52 -18.08
C SER A 435 -12.10 13.74 -18.56
N ASP A 436 -11.14 12.94 -18.06
CA ASP A 436 -9.75 13.02 -18.51
C ASP A 436 -9.42 12.04 -19.65
N ALA A 437 -10.37 11.18 -20.03
CA ALA A 437 -10.15 10.20 -21.10
C ALA A 437 -10.59 10.72 -22.48
N ASP A 438 -11.39 11.77 -22.55
CA ASP A 438 -11.90 12.34 -23.80
C ASP A 438 -10.95 13.36 -24.44
N ASP A 439 -9.98 13.89 -23.71
CA ASP A 439 -8.99 14.84 -24.27
C ASP A 439 -7.83 14.16 -25.03
N ASP A 440 -7.67 12.84 -24.91
CA ASP A 440 -6.63 12.08 -25.62
C ASP A 440 -7.12 11.41 -26.95
N LEU A 441 -8.37 11.69 -27.40
CA LEU A 441 -8.96 11.10 -28.61
C LEU A 441 -9.35 12.09 -29.71
N THR A 442 -8.82 13.33 -29.69
CA THR A 442 -8.95 14.26 -30.83
C THR A 442 -7.61 14.67 -31.39
#